data_b6c41262b050b3146ea20940e9c6ee99
#
_entry.id   b6c41262b050b3146ea20940e9c6ee99
#
_cell.length_a   1.000
_cell.length_b   1.000
_cell.length_c   1.000
_cell.angle_alpha   90.00
_cell.angle_beta   90.00
_cell.angle_gamma   90.00
#
_symmetry.space_group_name_H-M   'P 1'
#
loop_
_entity.id
_entity.type
_entity.pdbx_description
1 polymer ?
#
loop_
_entity_poly.entity_id
_entity_poly.type
_entity_poly.pdbx_seq_one_letter_code
_entity_poly.pdbx_strand_id
1 'polypeptide(L)'
;MKKYIYIFLVIPMIVNSADNEIYVDQSGATANIDLEQLGSGNIIGGATAIAGTMTPLDLDGTSLTLDINQIGNSNKFLGDIYADNYTGFFEFTGDTNTFNMQTDPTNTYGADSSDVNVQVTGSGNTFTLNHSVAALASTLDLDWTIQGSNNTITASIDYDSATNFMDIDGSDNTVTFDAAGFAGGYFYLDHTGGSRTFNIQQQSTLDNDWLQINSTGSSGTVCVIQNDQGTSTGC
;
A
#
# COMPACT_ATOMS: atom_id res chain seq x y z
N MET A 1 -70.64 -13.00 -10.40
CA MET A 1 -69.39 -12.86 -9.57
C MET A 1 -68.24 -12.49 -10.48
N LYS A 2 -67.70 -11.27 -10.38
CA LYS A 2 -66.54 -10.83 -11.13
C LYS A 2 -65.29 -11.26 -10.35
N LYS A 3 -64.41 -12.11 -10.92
CA LYS A 3 -63.13 -12.49 -10.35
C LYS A 3 -62.11 -11.46 -10.78
N TYR A 4 -61.49 -10.79 -9.82
CA TYR A 4 -60.34 -9.91 -10.04
C TYR A 4 -59.05 -10.72 -9.88
N ILE A 5 -58.21 -10.73 -10.90
CA ILE A 5 -56.86 -11.31 -10.84
C ILE A 5 -55.89 -10.15 -10.52
N TYR A 6 -55.23 -10.23 -9.38
CA TYR A 6 -54.14 -9.33 -9.04
C TYR A 6 -52.82 -9.94 -9.52
N ILE A 7 -52.19 -9.32 -10.48
CA ILE A 7 -50.84 -9.68 -10.91
C ILE A 7 -49.87 -8.86 -10.06
N PHE A 8 -49.15 -9.53 -9.18
CA PHE A 8 -48.04 -8.91 -8.47
C PHE A 8 -46.80 -8.94 -9.39
N LEU A 9 -46.46 -7.82 -9.99
CA LEU A 9 -45.25 -7.66 -10.75
C LEU A 9 -44.09 -7.38 -9.75
N VAL A 10 -43.32 -8.41 -9.43
CA VAL A 10 -42.04 -8.24 -8.71
C VAL A 10 -41.01 -7.76 -9.73
N ILE A 11 -40.76 -6.48 -9.75
CA ILE A 11 -39.64 -5.91 -10.49
C ILE A 11 -38.41 -6.20 -9.64
N PRO A 12 -37.45 -7.02 -10.10
CA PRO A 12 -36.18 -7.11 -9.42
C PRO A 12 -35.54 -5.72 -9.52
N MET A 13 -35.44 -5.02 -8.41
CA MET A 13 -34.54 -3.85 -8.35
C MET A 13 -33.13 -4.40 -8.50
N ILE A 14 -32.54 -4.21 -9.67
CA ILE A 14 -31.11 -4.30 -9.81
C ILE A 14 -30.60 -3.08 -9.05
N VAL A 15 -30.21 -3.29 -7.80
CA VAL A 15 -29.40 -2.31 -7.08
C VAL A 15 -28.04 -2.37 -7.76
N ASN A 16 -27.80 -1.49 -8.72
CA ASN A 16 -26.44 -1.14 -9.03
C ASN A 16 -25.90 -0.49 -7.76
N SER A 17 -25.11 -1.22 -7.00
CA SER A 17 -24.29 -0.60 -5.98
C SER A 17 -23.30 0.28 -6.75
N ALA A 18 -23.54 1.57 -6.77
CA ALA A 18 -22.55 2.50 -7.21
C ALA A 18 -21.37 2.38 -6.23
N ASP A 19 -20.16 2.31 -6.76
CA ASP A 19 -18.98 2.34 -5.93
C ASP A 19 -19.02 3.63 -5.10
N ASN A 20 -18.73 3.51 -3.82
CA ASN A 20 -18.61 4.69 -2.98
C ASN A 20 -17.26 5.35 -3.31
N GLU A 21 -17.29 6.64 -3.50
CA GLU A 21 -16.10 7.42 -3.83
C GLU A 21 -15.88 8.47 -2.75
N ILE A 22 -14.68 8.52 -2.20
CA ILE A 22 -14.26 9.55 -1.24
C ILE A 22 -13.01 10.23 -1.81
N TYR A 23 -13.12 11.53 -2.00
CA TYR A 23 -11.98 12.37 -2.34
C TYR A 23 -11.75 13.39 -1.23
N VAL A 24 -10.53 13.49 -0.76
CA VAL A 24 -10.11 14.49 0.21
C VAL A 24 -8.92 15.25 -0.36
N ASP A 25 -9.01 16.54 -0.35
CA ASP A 25 -7.94 17.49 -0.62
C ASP A 25 -7.77 18.30 0.66
N GLN A 26 -6.67 18.12 1.36
CA GLN A 26 -6.43 18.74 2.65
C GLN A 26 -5.05 19.40 2.63
N SER A 27 -5.02 20.68 2.94
CA SER A 27 -3.79 21.42 3.15
C SER A 27 -3.80 22.14 4.49
N GLY A 28 -2.70 22.05 5.23
CA GLY A 28 -2.56 22.69 6.53
C GLY A 28 -1.58 21.98 7.44
N ALA A 29 -1.26 22.59 8.57
CA ALA A 29 -0.17 22.11 9.41
C ALA A 29 -0.42 20.74 10.05
N THR A 30 -1.66 20.43 10.38
CA THR A 30 -2.00 19.19 11.10
C THR A 30 -3.37 18.69 10.69
N ALA A 31 -3.50 17.40 10.40
CA ALA A 31 -4.79 16.77 10.16
C ALA A 31 -4.85 15.35 10.78
N ASN A 32 -6.06 14.98 11.18
CA ASN A 32 -6.42 13.61 11.53
C ASN A 32 -7.56 13.20 10.61
N ILE A 33 -7.35 12.18 9.83
CA ILE A 33 -8.28 11.72 8.78
C ILE A 33 -8.57 10.25 9.05
N ASP A 34 -9.85 9.95 9.27
CA ASP A 34 -10.39 8.62 9.50
C ASP A 34 -11.44 8.34 8.43
N LEU A 35 -11.21 7.35 7.58
CA LEU A 35 -12.07 6.98 6.47
C LEU A 35 -12.39 5.49 6.51
N GLU A 36 -13.67 5.17 6.64
CA GLU A 36 -14.18 3.82 6.58
C GLU A 36 -15.11 3.63 5.38
N GLN A 37 -14.85 2.62 4.57
CA GLN A 37 -15.72 2.24 3.46
C GLN A 37 -16.11 0.76 3.54
N LEU A 38 -17.41 0.51 3.54
CA LEU A 38 -17.99 -0.83 3.56
C LEU A 38 -18.69 -1.13 2.24
N GLY A 39 -18.41 -2.29 1.66
CA GLY A 39 -19.06 -2.72 0.42
C GLY A 39 -18.05 -3.22 -0.61
N SER A 40 -18.46 -3.36 -1.85
CA SER A 40 -17.62 -3.85 -2.95
C SER A 40 -17.21 -2.72 -3.89
N GLY A 41 -15.95 -2.72 -4.31
CA GLY A 41 -15.42 -1.81 -5.31
C GLY A 41 -15.31 -0.35 -4.88
N ASN A 42 -15.19 -0.10 -3.59
CA ASN A 42 -15.05 1.24 -3.03
C ASN A 42 -13.77 1.94 -3.48
N ILE A 43 -13.82 3.24 -3.58
CA ILE A 43 -12.72 4.05 -4.07
C ILE A 43 -12.42 5.17 -3.07
N ILE A 44 -11.18 5.27 -2.65
CA ILE A 44 -10.62 6.46 -1.99
C ILE A 44 -9.60 7.08 -2.94
N GLY A 45 -9.73 8.38 -3.15
CA GLY A 45 -9.21 9.09 -4.31
C GLY A 45 -10.33 9.25 -5.33
N GLY A 46 -10.47 10.40 -5.93
CA GLY A 46 -11.60 10.74 -6.80
C GLY A 46 -11.49 10.21 -8.22
N ALA A 47 -12.61 9.96 -8.88
CA ALA A 47 -12.63 9.92 -10.33
C ALA A 47 -12.58 11.36 -10.87
N THR A 48 -11.67 11.66 -11.76
CA THR A 48 -11.69 12.95 -12.45
C THR A 48 -12.89 13.04 -13.40
N ALA A 49 -13.28 14.28 -13.73
CA ALA A 49 -14.27 14.53 -14.77
C ALA A 49 -13.90 13.95 -16.15
N ILE A 50 -12.68 13.44 -16.29
CA ILE A 50 -12.20 12.73 -17.49
C ILE A 50 -12.32 11.24 -17.20
N ALA A 51 -13.22 10.57 -17.89
CA ALA A 51 -13.48 9.14 -17.72
C ALA A 51 -12.19 8.29 -17.74
N GLY A 52 -11.97 7.55 -16.69
CA GLY A 52 -10.85 6.60 -16.57
C GLY A 52 -9.58 7.10 -15.90
N THR A 53 -9.55 8.37 -15.44
CA THR A 53 -8.43 8.89 -14.66
C THR A 53 -8.88 9.08 -13.22
N MET A 54 -8.18 8.51 -12.26
CA MET A 54 -8.41 8.78 -10.84
C MET A 54 -7.53 9.95 -10.41
N THR A 55 -8.09 10.81 -9.56
CA THR A 55 -7.31 11.81 -8.85
C THR A 55 -6.93 11.22 -7.50
N PRO A 56 -5.65 11.23 -7.10
CA PRO A 56 -5.26 10.78 -5.78
C PRO A 56 -5.95 11.60 -4.68
N LEU A 57 -6.12 10.99 -3.51
CA LEU A 57 -6.30 11.71 -2.27
C LEU A 57 -5.07 12.60 -2.11
N ASP A 58 -5.25 13.89 -1.88
CA ASP A 58 -4.16 14.87 -1.83
C ASP A 58 -4.08 15.45 -0.42
N LEU A 59 -3.02 15.11 0.30
CA LEU A 59 -2.84 15.49 1.69
C LEU A 59 -1.51 16.23 1.87
N ASP A 60 -1.61 17.50 2.21
CA ASP A 60 -0.45 18.36 2.44
C ASP A 60 -0.44 18.88 3.88
N GLY A 61 0.65 18.63 4.60
CA GLY A 61 0.77 19.08 6.00
C GLY A 61 2.12 18.78 6.62
N THR A 62 2.34 19.29 7.82
CA THR A 62 3.55 19.02 8.60
C THR A 62 3.38 17.84 9.54
N SER A 63 2.14 17.47 9.87
CA SER A 63 1.84 16.32 10.73
C SER A 63 0.47 15.75 10.40
N LEU A 64 0.44 14.56 9.86
CA LEU A 64 -0.79 13.87 9.45
C LEU A 64 -0.97 12.56 10.21
N THR A 65 -2.21 12.25 10.54
CA THR A 65 -2.61 10.92 11.01
C THR A 65 -3.72 10.42 10.10
N LEU A 66 -3.51 9.25 9.52
CA LEU A 66 -4.42 8.63 8.58
C LEU A 66 -4.87 7.28 9.14
N ASP A 67 -6.17 7.05 9.16
CA ASP A 67 -6.77 5.75 9.46
C ASP A 67 -7.73 5.41 8.32
N ILE A 68 -7.36 4.44 7.52
CA ILE A 68 -8.08 4.08 6.29
C ILE A 68 -8.49 2.62 6.37
N ASN A 69 -9.79 2.38 6.43
CA ASN A 69 -10.36 1.03 6.49
C ASN A 69 -11.31 0.78 5.31
N GLN A 70 -10.95 -0.18 4.45
CA GLN A 70 -11.78 -0.60 3.32
C GLN A 70 -12.14 -2.07 3.42
N ILE A 71 -13.43 -2.36 3.54
CA ILE A 71 -13.98 -3.72 3.62
C ILE A 71 -14.85 -4.00 2.41
N GLY A 72 -14.49 -5.00 1.62
CA GLY A 72 -15.20 -5.39 0.41
C GLY A 72 -14.21 -5.94 -0.62
N ASN A 73 -14.69 -6.25 -1.81
CA ASN A 73 -13.82 -6.74 -2.88
C ASN A 73 -13.54 -5.62 -3.88
N SER A 74 -12.33 -5.64 -4.45
CA SER A 74 -11.91 -4.68 -5.47
C SER A 74 -11.85 -3.23 -4.99
N ASN A 75 -11.60 -3.03 -3.71
CA ASN A 75 -11.39 -1.69 -3.15
C ASN A 75 -10.15 -1.04 -3.78
N LYS A 76 -10.19 0.27 -3.89
CA LYS A 76 -9.10 1.04 -4.46
C LYS A 76 -8.74 2.19 -3.53
N PHE A 77 -7.47 2.30 -3.26
CA PHE A 77 -6.87 3.45 -2.61
C PHE A 77 -5.81 4.06 -3.52
N LEU A 78 -5.90 5.35 -3.73
CA LEU A 78 -4.90 6.13 -4.44
C LEU A 78 -4.64 7.41 -3.66
N GLY A 79 -3.44 7.58 -3.14
CA GLY A 79 -3.09 8.71 -2.28
C GLY A 79 -1.72 9.29 -2.58
N ASP A 80 -1.67 10.61 -2.61
CA ASP A 80 -0.46 11.42 -2.62
C ASP A 80 -0.36 12.15 -1.28
N ILE A 81 0.74 11.93 -0.55
CA ILE A 81 0.95 12.45 0.79
C ILE A 81 2.22 13.29 0.82
N TYR A 82 2.04 14.56 1.18
CA TYR A 82 3.12 15.53 1.34
C TYR A 82 3.19 15.96 2.81
N ALA A 83 3.95 15.24 3.62
CA ALA A 83 4.02 15.53 5.04
C ALA A 83 5.41 15.27 5.60
N ASP A 84 5.88 16.16 6.46
CA ASP A 84 7.15 15.97 7.17
C ASP A 84 7.06 14.81 8.16
N ASN A 85 5.91 14.66 8.81
CA ASN A 85 5.65 13.57 9.74
C ASN A 85 4.27 13.01 9.45
N TYR A 86 4.15 11.73 9.19
CA TYR A 86 2.83 11.12 9.13
C TYR A 86 2.80 9.73 9.77
N THR A 87 1.64 9.41 10.35
CA THR A 87 1.32 8.08 10.82
C THR A 87 0.14 7.58 10.00
N GLY A 88 0.33 6.48 9.30
CA GLY A 88 -0.68 5.88 8.45
C GLY A 88 -1.03 4.46 8.90
N PHE A 89 -2.31 4.20 9.15
CA PHE A 89 -2.85 2.88 9.33
C PHE A 89 -3.81 2.56 8.19
N PHE A 90 -3.52 1.50 7.46
CA PHE A 90 -4.30 1.09 6.29
C PHE A 90 -4.74 -0.35 6.42
N GLU A 91 -6.04 -0.60 6.46
CA GLU A 91 -6.63 -1.94 6.55
C GLU A 91 -7.48 -2.24 5.32
N PHE A 92 -7.15 -3.32 4.62
CA PHE A 92 -7.89 -3.79 3.46
C PHE A 92 -8.37 -5.22 3.67
N THR A 93 -9.68 -5.41 3.69
CA THR A 93 -10.28 -6.74 3.76
C THR A 93 -11.05 -7.04 2.48
N GLY A 94 -10.67 -8.10 1.77
CA GLY A 94 -11.29 -8.54 0.52
C GLY A 94 -10.28 -8.92 -0.54
N ASP A 95 -10.76 -9.46 -1.63
CA ASP A 95 -9.90 -9.88 -2.74
C ASP A 95 -9.77 -8.80 -3.81
N THR A 96 -8.65 -8.82 -4.53
CA THR A 96 -8.38 -7.95 -5.68
C THR A 96 -8.36 -6.44 -5.38
N ASN A 97 -8.00 -6.08 -4.15
CA ASN A 97 -7.84 -4.69 -3.78
C ASN A 97 -6.59 -4.07 -4.43
N THR A 98 -6.65 -2.79 -4.69
CA THR A 98 -5.54 -2.02 -5.24
C THR A 98 -5.20 -0.88 -4.29
N PHE A 99 -3.99 -0.87 -3.81
CA PHE A 99 -3.41 0.21 -3.01
C PHE A 99 -2.27 0.84 -3.79
N ASN A 100 -2.32 2.14 -3.93
CA ASN A 100 -1.24 2.91 -4.52
C ASN A 100 -1.04 4.19 -3.70
N MET A 101 0.11 4.29 -3.07
CA MET A 101 0.48 5.44 -2.26
C MET A 101 1.81 6.01 -2.72
N GLN A 102 1.85 7.31 -2.86
CA GLN A 102 3.05 8.08 -3.08
C GLN A 102 3.25 9.03 -1.91
N THR A 103 4.45 9.05 -1.38
CA THR A 103 4.83 10.01 -0.36
C THR A 103 5.89 10.89 -0.96
N ASP A 104 5.63 12.17 -0.98
CA ASP A 104 6.50 13.23 -1.48
C ASP A 104 7.02 13.03 -2.93
N PRO A 105 6.14 12.83 -3.92
CA PRO A 105 6.55 12.51 -5.29
C PRO A 105 7.24 13.64 -6.06
N THR A 106 7.23 14.86 -5.55
CA THR A 106 7.85 16.02 -6.24
C THR A 106 8.82 16.82 -5.41
N ASN A 107 9.07 16.36 -4.27
CA ASN A 107 9.58 16.95 -3.11
C ASN A 107 10.49 18.14 -3.03
N THR A 108 10.12 18.94 -2.11
CA THR A 108 10.96 19.99 -1.53
C THR A 108 11.23 19.77 -0.02
N TYR A 109 10.55 18.88 0.65
CA TYR A 109 10.51 18.84 2.13
C TYR A 109 10.40 17.45 2.72
N GLY A 110 11.04 16.49 2.34
CA GLY A 110 11.09 15.11 2.80
C GLY A 110 10.07 14.65 3.86
N ALA A 111 9.57 13.46 3.76
CA ALA A 111 8.85 12.80 4.85
C ALA A 111 9.85 12.46 5.97
N ASP A 112 10.17 13.41 6.82
CA ASP A 112 11.25 13.31 7.81
C ASP A 112 11.04 12.19 8.82
N SER A 113 9.79 11.88 9.14
CA SER A 113 9.47 10.80 10.06
C SER A 113 8.10 10.21 9.71
N SER A 114 8.08 8.98 9.29
CA SER A 114 6.86 8.30 8.85
C SER A 114 6.73 6.94 9.50
N ASP A 115 5.53 6.64 9.98
CA ASP A 115 5.13 5.34 10.52
C ASP A 115 3.94 4.83 9.70
N VAL A 116 4.14 3.76 8.95
CA VAL A 116 3.15 3.24 8.02
C VAL A 116 2.87 1.78 8.32
N ASN A 117 1.64 1.49 8.69
CA ASN A 117 1.16 0.14 8.93
C ASN A 117 0.12 -0.24 7.88
N VAL A 118 0.36 -1.33 7.16
CA VAL A 118 -0.53 -1.86 6.13
C VAL A 118 -0.95 -3.28 6.47
N GLN A 119 -2.23 -3.49 6.72
CA GLN A 119 -2.80 -4.80 7.00
C GLN A 119 -3.74 -5.22 5.88
N VAL A 120 -3.53 -6.42 5.38
CA VAL A 120 -4.31 -6.96 4.27
C VAL A 120 -4.79 -8.36 4.55
N THR A 121 -6.09 -8.58 4.35
CA THR A 121 -6.69 -9.91 4.38
C THR A 121 -7.43 -10.18 3.07
N GLY A 122 -6.93 -11.15 2.29
CA GLY A 122 -7.53 -11.52 1.00
C GLY A 122 -6.47 -11.85 -0.05
N SER A 123 -6.91 -12.26 -1.23
CA SER A 123 -6.01 -12.74 -2.28
C SER A 123 -6.08 -11.91 -3.55
N GLY A 124 -5.00 -11.95 -4.32
CA GLY A 124 -4.93 -11.23 -5.60
C GLY A 124 -4.83 -9.71 -5.47
N ASN A 125 -4.36 -9.22 -4.35
CA ASN A 125 -4.25 -7.79 -4.09
C ASN A 125 -2.95 -7.23 -4.69
N THR A 126 -3.01 -5.97 -5.08
CA THR A 126 -1.85 -5.24 -5.64
C THR A 126 -1.55 -4.02 -4.78
N PHE A 127 -0.33 -3.95 -4.30
CA PHE A 127 0.16 -2.87 -3.47
C PHE A 127 1.34 -2.19 -4.13
N THR A 128 1.28 -0.89 -4.22
CA THR A 128 2.38 -0.05 -4.70
C THR A 128 2.61 1.06 -3.68
N LEU A 129 3.81 1.11 -3.15
CA LEU A 129 4.27 2.19 -2.29
C LEU A 129 5.50 2.82 -2.94
N ASN A 130 5.41 4.10 -3.24
CA ASN A 130 6.54 4.92 -3.60
C ASN A 130 6.78 5.95 -2.49
N HIS A 131 7.76 5.67 -1.67
CA HIS A 131 8.26 6.60 -0.68
C HIS A 131 9.56 7.18 -1.25
N SER A 132 9.40 8.06 -2.22
CA SER A 132 10.52 8.66 -2.92
C SER A 132 10.76 10.04 -2.36
N VAL A 133 11.92 10.20 -1.82
CA VAL A 133 12.36 11.44 -1.23
C VAL A 133 13.61 11.85 -1.99
N ALA A 134 13.51 12.88 -2.78
CA ALA A 134 14.67 13.49 -3.42
C ALA A 134 15.58 14.19 -2.41
N ALA A 135 15.10 14.41 -1.19
CA ALA A 135 15.87 14.73 0.00
C ALA A 135 15.63 13.63 1.04
N LEU A 136 16.58 13.35 1.82
CA LEU A 136 16.68 12.23 2.75
C LEU A 136 15.54 12.24 3.77
N ALA A 137 14.63 11.29 3.69
CA ALA A 137 13.75 10.99 4.81
C ALA A 137 14.59 10.51 5.99
N SER A 138 14.44 11.14 7.13
CA SER A 138 15.28 10.83 8.28
C SER A 138 14.93 9.49 8.91
N THR A 139 13.65 9.13 8.94
CA THR A 139 13.19 7.85 9.49
C THR A 139 11.90 7.37 8.83
N LEU A 140 11.87 6.09 8.49
CA LEU A 140 10.66 5.40 8.05
C LEU A 140 10.51 4.11 8.85
N ASP A 141 9.35 3.91 9.46
CA ASP A 141 8.93 2.62 10.03
C ASP A 141 7.78 2.08 9.19
N LEU A 142 7.96 0.92 8.58
CA LEU A 142 7.03 0.36 7.62
C LEU A 142 6.71 -1.10 8.00
N ASP A 143 5.49 -1.32 8.46
CA ASP A 143 4.96 -2.62 8.84
C ASP A 143 3.91 -3.11 7.85
N TRP A 144 4.15 -4.28 7.26
CA TRP A 144 3.20 -4.94 6.38
C TRP A 144 2.79 -6.29 6.97
N THR A 145 1.50 -6.49 7.12
CA THR A 145 0.92 -7.79 7.44
C THR A 145 -0.04 -8.22 6.35
N ILE A 146 0.30 -9.28 5.62
CA ILE A 146 -0.46 -9.72 4.44
C ILE A 146 -0.87 -11.17 4.61
N GLN A 147 -2.17 -11.41 4.70
CA GLN A 147 -2.76 -12.75 4.78
C GLN A 147 -3.53 -13.06 3.49
N GLY A 148 -3.02 -14.03 2.72
CA GLY A 148 -3.66 -14.47 1.48
C GLY A 148 -2.65 -14.79 0.39
N SER A 149 -3.14 -15.27 -0.74
CA SER A 149 -2.29 -15.75 -1.82
C SER A 149 -2.40 -14.90 -3.07
N ASN A 150 -1.40 -15.01 -3.96
CA ASN A 150 -1.32 -14.27 -5.22
C ASN A 150 -1.30 -12.73 -5.04
N ASN A 151 -0.76 -12.24 -3.96
CA ASN A 151 -0.59 -10.81 -3.77
C ASN A 151 0.69 -10.31 -4.44
N THR A 152 0.64 -9.11 -4.97
CA THR A 152 1.78 -8.43 -5.59
C THR A 152 2.08 -7.16 -4.80
N ILE A 153 3.29 -7.07 -4.28
CA ILE A 153 3.77 -5.93 -3.50
C ILE A 153 4.96 -5.33 -4.22
N THR A 154 4.89 -4.04 -4.45
CA THR A 154 6.00 -3.26 -5.01
C THR A 154 6.24 -2.06 -4.12
N ALA A 155 7.42 -1.97 -3.54
CA ALA A 155 7.81 -0.83 -2.72
C ALA A 155 9.14 -0.27 -3.23
N SER A 156 9.17 1.04 -3.45
CA SER A 156 10.37 1.81 -3.77
C SER A 156 10.54 2.89 -2.71
N ILE A 157 11.64 2.85 -2.00
CA ILE A 157 11.83 3.63 -0.79
C ILE A 157 13.21 4.28 -0.79
N ASP A 158 13.24 5.61 -0.70
CA ASP A 158 14.45 6.37 -0.44
C ASP A 158 14.46 6.86 1.01
N TYR A 159 15.54 6.61 1.77
CA TYR A 159 15.59 6.93 3.20
C TYR A 159 17.02 7.06 3.75
N ASP A 160 17.16 7.69 4.91
CA ASP A 160 18.40 7.68 5.70
C ASP A 160 18.45 6.60 6.77
N SER A 161 17.29 6.27 7.34
CA SER A 161 17.16 5.21 8.34
C SER A 161 15.76 4.66 8.26
N ALA A 162 15.60 3.44 7.78
CA ALA A 162 14.29 2.80 7.68
C ALA A 162 14.27 1.44 8.36
N THR A 163 13.21 1.19 9.07
CA THR A 163 12.83 -0.14 9.54
C THR A 163 11.69 -0.64 8.69
N ASN A 164 11.91 -1.75 8.02
CA ASN A 164 10.89 -2.37 7.20
C ASN A 164 10.63 -3.78 7.72
N PHE A 165 9.42 -4.01 8.15
CA PHE A 165 8.96 -5.29 8.63
C PHE A 165 7.83 -5.80 7.74
N MET A 166 7.98 -7.00 7.20
CA MET A 166 7.01 -7.59 6.29
C MET A 166 6.69 -9.01 6.72
N ASP A 167 5.44 -9.26 7.07
CA ASP A 167 4.91 -10.58 7.43
C ASP A 167 3.89 -11.01 6.37
N ILE A 168 4.17 -12.11 5.67
CA ILE A 168 3.34 -12.60 4.57
C ILE A 168 2.97 -14.06 4.82
N ASP A 169 1.69 -14.31 5.02
CA ASP A 169 1.13 -15.65 5.15
C ASP A 169 0.26 -16.01 3.93
N GLY A 170 0.77 -16.92 3.11
CA GLY A 170 0.07 -17.38 1.89
C GLY A 170 1.03 -17.80 0.79
N SER A 171 0.47 -18.28 -0.32
CA SER A 171 1.25 -18.82 -1.43
C SER A 171 1.19 -17.94 -2.67
N ASP A 172 2.17 -18.11 -3.56
CA ASP A 172 2.26 -17.43 -4.85
C ASP A 172 2.30 -15.90 -4.74
N ASN A 173 2.84 -15.39 -3.62
CA ASN A 173 3.04 -13.97 -3.42
C ASN A 173 4.32 -13.47 -4.12
N THR A 174 4.24 -12.27 -4.67
CA THR A 174 5.37 -11.59 -5.31
C THR A 174 5.69 -10.32 -4.54
N VAL A 175 6.94 -10.17 -4.13
CA VAL A 175 7.46 -8.97 -3.48
C VAL A 175 8.61 -8.41 -4.29
N THR A 176 8.49 -7.16 -4.67
CA THR A 176 9.58 -6.36 -5.22
C THR A 176 9.80 -5.19 -4.27
N PHE A 177 10.96 -5.16 -3.66
CA PHE A 177 11.34 -4.15 -2.69
C PHE A 177 12.67 -3.54 -3.12
N ASP A 178 12.67 -2.26 -3.37
CA ASP A 178 13.85 -1.47 -3.73
C ASP A 178 14.01 -0.32 -2.75
N ALA A 179 15.06 -0.38 -1.97
CA ALA A 179 15.36 0.62 -0.96
C ALA A 179 16.73 1.24 -1.24
N ALA A 180 16.76 2.55 -1.31
CA ALA A 180 17.99 3.33 -1.49
C ALA A 180 18.11 4.39 -0.40
N GLY A 181 19.31 4.66 0.08
CA GLY A 181 19.52 5.65 1.14
C GLY A 181 20.97 5.90 1.47
N PHE A 182 21.21 6.73 2.49
CA PHE A 182 22.56 7.09 2.92
C PHE A 182 23.03 6.35 4.15
N ALA A 183 22.15 5.90 5.02
CA ALA A 183 22.53 5.24 6.26
C ALA A 183 21.59 4.07 6.60
N GLY A 184 22.14 3.13 7.31
CA GLY A 184 21.64 1.86 7.75
C GLY A 184 20.14 1.57 7.65
N GLY A 185 19.76 0.74 6.72
CA GLY A 185 18.41 0.21 6.57
C GLY A 185 18.26 -1.14 7.24
N TYR A 186 17.10 -1.34 7.86
CA TYR A 186 16.71 -2.62 8.44
C TYR A 186 15.54 -3.19 7.65
N PHE A 187 15.73 -4.39 7.07
CA PHE A 187 14.66 -5.11 6.36
C PHE A 187 14.50 -6.52 6.92
N TYR A 188 13.29 -6.81 7.38
CA TYR A 188 12.90 -8.14 7.83
C TYR A 188 11.69 -8.63 7.05
N LEU A 189 11.81 -9.80 6.45
CA LEU A 189 10.70 -10.49 5.79
C LEU A 189 10.50 -11.85 6.44
N ASP A 190 9.31 -12.09 6.98
CA ASP A 190 8.83 -13.40 7.36
C ASP A 190 7.76 -13.88 6.38
N HIS A 191 7.91 -15.06 5.87
CA HIS A 191 6.96 -15.63 4.92
C HIS A 191 6.66 -17.08 5.25
N THR A 192 5.37 -17.37 5.34
CA THR A 192 4.86 -18.73 5.48
C THR A 192 3.91 -19.05 4.32
N GLY A 193 4.24 -20.07 3.52
CA GLY A 193 3.36 -20.45 2.40
C GLY A 193 4.04 -21.31 1.35
N GLY A 194 3.42 -21.42 0.19
CA GLY A 194 3.91 -22.20 -0.95
C GLY A 194 4.91 -21.43 -1.81
N SER A 195 4.65 -21.41 -3.12
CA SER A 195 5.48 -20.69 -4.09
C SER A 195 5.55 -19.19 -3.79
N ARG A 196 6.70 -18.60 -4.07
CA ARG A 196 6.93 -17.18 -3.86
C ARG A 196 7.96 -16.64 -4.84
N THR A 197 7.89 -15.34 -5.08
CA THR A 197 8.92 -14.59 -5.82
C THR A 197 9.28 -13.35 -5.03
N PHE A 198 10.52 -13.30 -4.53
CA PHE A 198 11.03 -12.15 -3.81
C PHE A 198 12.22 -11.57 -4.57
N ASN A 199 12.11 -10.30 -4.87
CA ASN A 199 13.17 -9.49 -5.45
C ASN A 199 13.41 -8.32 -4.50
N ILE A 200 14.44 -8.45 -3.68
CA ILE A 200 14.75 -7.50 -2.61
C ILE A 200 16.08 -6.85 -2.92
N GLN A 201 16.05 -5.54 -3.04
CA GLN A 201 17.23 -4.73 -3.28
C GLN A 201 17.34 -3.69 -2.17
N GLN A 202 18.45 -3.71 -1.48
CA GLN A 202 18.77 -2.73 -0.44
C GLN A 202 20.13 -2.12 -0.79
N GLN A 203 20.13 -0.83 -1.02
CA GLN A 203 21.30 -0.08 -1.43
C GLN A 203 21.50 1.10 -0.49
N SER A 204 22.63 1.11 0.18
CA SER A 204 23.04 2.21 1.04
C SER A 204 24.43 2.68 0.64
N THR A 205 24.76 3.89 0.97
CA THR A 205 26.10 4.45 0.74
C THR A 205 26.99 4.42 1.98
N LEU A 206 26.42 4.01 3.10
CA LEU A 206 27.11 3.90 4.39
C LEU A 206 26.88 2.53 5.02
N ASP A 207 27.79 2.12 5.87
CA ASP A 207 27.76 0.84 6.56
C ASP A 207 26.50 0.67 7.46
N ASN A 208 26.15 -0.58 7.76
CA ASN A 208 25.14 -1.06 8.71
C ASN A 208 23.75 -1.38 8.15
N ASP A 209 23.65 -1.71 6.89
CA ASP A 209 22.43 -2.32 6.38
C ASP A 209 22.25 -3.73 6.94
N TRP A 210 21.02 -4.01 7.36
CA TRP A 210 20.67 -5.34 7.84
C TRP A 210 19.48 -5.89 7.06
N LEU A 211 19.61 -7.13 6.62
CA LEU A 211 18.57 -7.82 5.88
C LEU A 211 18.41 -9.24 6.40
N GLN A 212 17.19 -9.60 6.74
CA GLN A 212 16.83 -10.97 7.10
C GLN A 212 15.58 -11.41 6.37
N ILE A 213 15.65 -12.59 5.78
CA ILE A 213 14.50 -13.25 5.17
C ILE A 213 14.34 -14.61 5.82
N ASN A 214 13.23 -14.81 6.50
CA ASN A 214 12.77 -16.11 6.93
C ASN A 214 11.67 -16.55 5.97
N SER A 215 11.83 -17.69 5.34
CA SER A 215 10.81 -18.15 4.41
C SER A 215 10.60 -19.64 4.51
N THR A 216 9.39 -20.02 4.85
CA THR A 216 8.95 -21.40 4.96
C THR A 216 7.98 -21.75 3.85
N GLY A 217 8.31 -22.72 3.01
CA GLY A 217 7.44 -23.10 1.89
C GLY A 217 8.08 -24.08 0.95
N SER A 218 7.31 -24.58 -0.02
CA SER A 218 7.70 -25.69 -0.88
C SER A 218 8.61 -25.31 -2.05
N SER A 219 8.50 -24.10 -2.58
CA SER A 219 9.26 -23.63 -3.74
C SER A 219 9.19 -22.10 -3.86
N GLY A 220 10.08 -21.53 -4.64
CA GLY A 220 10.06 -20.10 -4.92
C GLY A 220 11.41 -19.58 -5.39
N THR A 221 11.41 -18.34 -5.83
CA THR A 221 12.60 -17.60 -6.21
C THR A 221 12.84 -16.50 -5.20
N VAL A 222 14.04 -16.41 -4.69
CA VAL A 222 14.47 -15.33 -3.81
C VAL A 222 15.73 -14.72 -4.41
N CYS A 223 15.62 -13.47 -4.80
CA CYS A 223 16.72 -12.66 -5.27
C CYS A 223 16.98 -11.56 -4.27
N VAL A 224 18.19 -11.46 -3.76
CA VAL A 224 18.60 -10.44 -2.81
C VAL A 224 19.84 -9.75 -3.30
N ILE A 225 19.77 -8.43 -3.34
CA ILE A 225 20.91 -7.58 -3.60
C ILE A 225 21.05 -6.63 -2.42
N GLN A 226 22.17 -6.75 -1.73
CA GLN A 226 22.57 -5.79 -0.70
C GLN A 226 23.90 -5.20 -1.13
N ASN A 227 23.97 -3.89 -1.26
CA ASN A 227 25.09 -3.26 -1.90
C ASN A 227 25.37 -1.85 -1.38
N ASP A 228 26.52 -1.64 -0.78
CA ASP A 228 26.93 -0.35 -0.24
C ASP A 228 27.51 0.62 -1.27
N GLN A 229 28.04 0.17 -2.36
CA GLN A 229 28.66 1.02 -3.38
C GLN A 229 28.89 0.33 -4.72
N GLY A 230 27.96 -0.22 -5.34
CA GLY A 230 28.22 -0.87 -6.60
C GLY A 230 27.05 -0.85 -7.57
N THR A 231 27.35 -1.02 -8.83
CA THR A 231 26.33 -1.38 -9.81
C THR A 231 26.04 -2.87 -9.66
N SER A 232 24.91 -3.19 -9.08
CA SER A 232 24.39 -4.55 -9.20
C SER A 232 23.70 -4.72 -10.54
N THR A 233 23.90 -5.84 -11.16
CA THR A 233 23.26 -6.17 -12.44
C THR A 233 21.94 -6.94 -12.27
N GLY A 234 21.46 -7.00 -11.05
CA GLY A 234 20.22 -7.73 -10.76
C GLY A 234 20.40 -9.26 -10.71
N CYS A 235 19.36 -9.97 -10.39
CA CYS A 235 19.29 -11.43 -10.46
C CYS A 235 18.83 -11.95 -11.88
#